data_67b82403873aa88b1ef6dfa472ca867a
#
_entry.id   67b82403873aa88b1ef6dfa472ca867a
#
_cell.length_a   1.000
_cell.length_b   1.000
_cell.length_c   1.000
_cell.angle_alpha   90.00
_cell.angle_beta   90.00
_cell.angle_gamma   90.00
#
_symmetry.space_group_name_H-M   'P 1'
#
loop_
_entity.id
_entity.type
_entity.pdbx_description
1 polymer ?
#
loop_
_entity_poly.entity_id
_entity_poly.type
_entity_poly.pdbx_seq_one_letter_code
_entity_poly.pdbx_strand_id
1 'polypeptide(L)'
;THIIVGLLEPIEPAIEAFNLVFKRRVVAGSLIGGIAETEELLKLCADQGITCDIEMLDINNINEGFERMEKGDVRYRFVIDMATLKNSAA
;
A
#
# COMPACT_ATOMS: atom_id res chain seq x y z
N THR A 1 -18.43 8.97 2.52
CA THR A 1 -18.06 8.10 1.42
C THR A 1 -16.97 7.14 1.87
N HIS A 2 -17.15 5.87 1.55
CA HIS A 2 -16.16 4.82 1.78
C HIS A 2 -15.64 4.34 0.43
N ILE A 3 -14.33 4.39 0.23
CA ILE A 3 -13.70 4.01 -1.03
C ILE A 3 -12.85 2.76 -0.83
N ILE A 4 -13.15 1.71 -1.58
CA ILE A 4 -12.42 0.45 -1.57
C ILE A 4 -11.37 0.49 -2.67
N VAL A 5 -10.11 0.32 -2.30
CA VAL A 5 -8.98 0.42 -3.23
C VAL A 5 -8.23 -0.91 -3.45
N GLY A 6 -8.60 -1.96 -2.74
CA GLY A 6 -7.95 -3.28 -2.84
C GLY A 6 -8.92 -4.39 -3.16
N LEU A 7 -8.45 -5.38 -3.93
CA LEU A 7 -9.20 -6.60 -4.26
C LEU A 7 -8.63 -7.76 -3.44
N LEU A 8 -9.05 -7.88 -2.19
CA LEU A 8 -8.54 -8.93 -1.31
C LEU A 8 -9.48 -10.13 -1.25
N GLU A 9 -10.73 -9.85 -0.90
CA GLU A 9 -11.76 -10.88 -0.69
C GLU A 9 -13.15 -10.24 -0.76
N PRO A 10 -14.23 -11.03 -0.80
CA PRO A 10 -15.57 -10.50 -0.71
C PRO A 10 -15.76 -9.64 0.54
N ILE A 11 -16.61 -8.61 0.42
CA ILE A 11 -16.91 -7.73 1.54
C ILE A 11 -17.80 -8.49 2.54
N GLU A 12 -17.27 -8.74 3.73
CA GLU A 12 -18.01 -9.39 4.80
C GLU A 12 -17.81 -8.63 6.13
N PRO A 13 -18.89 -8.44 6.91
CA PRO A 13 -20.28 -8.75 6.55
C PRO A 13 -20.81 -7.91 5.39
N ALA A 14 -21.86 -8.39 4.74
CA ALA A 14 -22.48 -7.69 3.61
C ALA A 14 -22.94 -6.28 4.00
N ILE A 15 -22.86 -5.35 3.05
CA ILE A 15 -23.32 -3.97 3.26
C ILE A 15 -24.84 -3.94 3.16
N GLU A 16 -25.51 -3.52 4.25
CA GLU A 16 -26.95 -3.41 4.28
C GLU A 16 -27.43 -2.08 3.69
N ALA A 17 -28.46 -2.14 2.84
CA ALA A 17 -29.05 -0.97 2.22
C ALA A 17 -29.54 0.06 3.24
N PHE A 18 -30.09 -0.39 4.38
CA PHE A 18 -30.51 0.47 5.48
C PHE A 18 -29.40 1.43 5.93
N ASN A 19 -28.21 0.91 6.10
CA ASN A 19 -27.05 1.71 6.55
C ASN A 19 -26.63 2.77 5.53
N LEU A 20 -26.87 2.53 4.26
CA LEU A 20 -26.55 3.49 3.20
C LEU A 20 -27.62 4.57 3.06
N VAL A 21 -28.89 4.16 3.03
CA VAL A 21 -30.03 5.04 2.71
C VAL A 21 -30.24 6.12 3.76
N PHE A 22 -30.19 5.76 5.05
CA PHE A 22 -30.57 6.66 6.16
C PHE A 22 -29.66 7.87 6.33
N LYS A 23 -28.41 7.80 5.89
CA LYS A 23 -27.46 8.90 6.03
C LYS A 23 -26.81 9.31 4.71
N ARG A 24 -27.43 8.96 3.60
CA ARG A 24 -26.89 9.26 2.25
C ARG A 24 -25.42 8.86 2.13
N ARG A 25 -25.09 7.67 2.60
CA ARG A 25 -23.73 7.15 2.53
C ARG A 25 -23.43 6.58 1.17
N VAL A 26 -22.18 6.67 0.77
CA VAL A 26 -21.69 6.15 -0.51
C VAL A 26 -20.58 5.15 -0.26
N VAL A 27 -20.66 4.01 -0.92
CA VAL A 27 -19.55 3.05 -1.03
C VAL A 27 -19.17 2.98 -2.50
N ALA A 28 -17.90 3.15 -2.78
CA ALA A 28 -17.37 3.18 -4.14
C ALA A 28 -16.07 2.40 -4.23
N GLY A 29 -15.72 2.00 -5.43
CA GLY A 29 -14.43 1.38 -5.71
C GLY A 29 -13.53 2.31 -6.52
N SER A 30 -12.23 2.12 -6.39
CA SER A 30 -11.24 2.80 -7.21
C SER A 30 -10.13 1.81 -7.54
N LEU A 31 -9.75 1.74 -8.80
CA LEU A 31 -8.70 0.86 -9.28
C LEU A 31 -7.59 1.73 -9.87
N ILE A 32 -6.36 1.47 -9.47
CA ILE A 32 -5.15 2.04 -10.07
C ILE A 32 -5.34 3.49 -10.59
N GLY A 33 -4.30 4.22 -10.74
CA GLY A 33 -4.32 5.55 -11.39
C GLY A 33 -3.66 5.50 -12.76
N GLY A 34 -3.92 6.50 -13.59
CA GLY A 34 -3.18 6.71 -14.83
C GLY A 34 -1.77 7.23 -14.58
N ILE A 35 -0.93 7.18 -15.60
CA ILE A 35 0.47 7.67 -15.52
C ILE A 35 0.48 9.17 -15.18
N ALA A 36 -0.37 9.97 -15.83
CA ALA A 36 -0.44 11.41 -15.58
C ALA A 36 -0.84 11.72 -14.13
N GLU A 37 -1.82 11.00 -13.58
CA GLU A 37 -2.23 11.15 -12.18
C GLU A 37 -1.11 10.76 -11.21
N THR A 38 -0.35 9.72 -11.54
CA THR A 38 0.80 9.29 -10.76
C THR A 38 1.91 10.35 -10.78
N GLU A 39 2.18 10.95 -11.92
CA GLU A 39 3.14 12.06 -12.03
C GLU A 39 2.72 13.27 -11.19
N GLU A 40 1.44 13.64 -11.22
CA GLU A 40 0.91 14.72 -10.40
C GLU A 40 1.07 14.43 -8.91
N LEU A 41 0.77 13.19 -8.49
CA LEU A 41 0.94 12.77 -7.11
C LEU A 41 2.39 12.83 -6.65
N LEU A 42 3.31 12.32 -7.47
CA LEU A 42 4.74 12.35 -7.17
C LEU A 42 5.26 13.79 -7.06
N LYS A 43 4.81 14.67 -7.93
CA LYS A 43 5.15 16.08 -7.88
C LYS A 43 4.65 16.74 -6.60
N LEU A 44 3.39 16.47 -6.24
CA LEU A 44 2.82 16.97 -4.99
C LEU A 44 3.63 16.49 -3.78
N CYS A 45 3.97 15.20 -3.73
CA CYS A 45 4.78 14.65 -2.66
C CYS A 45 6.16 15.28 -2.57
N ALA A 46 6.81 15.51 -3.72
CA ALA A 46 8.10 16.17 -3.77
C ALA A 46 8.03 17.62 -3.27
N ASP A 47 7.03 18.39 -3.72
CA ASP A 47 6.85 19.78 -3.37
C ASP A 47 6.51 19.97 -1.88
N GLN A 48 5.82 19.02 -1.28
CA GLN A 48 5.38 19.05 0.11
C GLN A 48 6.27 18.27 1.07
N GLY A 49 7.31 17.61 0.57
CA GLY A 49 8.19 16.80 1.40
C GLY A 49 7.51 15.55 1.99
N ILE A 50 6.52 15.01 1.28
CA ILE A 50 5.79 13.82 1.72
C ILE A 50 6.54 12.57 1.24
N THR A 51 6.92 11.71 2.17
CA THR A 51 7.56 10.42 1.89
C THR A 51 6.82 9.30 2.62
N CYS A 52 7.05 8.07 2.19
CA CYS A 52 6.46 6.91 2.87
C CYS A 52 7.32 6.48 4.05
N ASP A 53 6.68 5.87 5.03
CA ASP A 53 7.39 5.13 6.07
C ASP A 53 7.88 3.82 5.49
N ILE A 54 9.14 3.52 5.69
CA ILE A 54 9.80 2.33 5.17
C ILE A 54 10.66 1.67 6.23
N GLU A 55 10.92 0.38 6.04
CA GLU A 55 11.99 -0.33 6.73
C GLU A 55 13.00 -0.81 5.69
N MET A 56 14.27 -0.46 5.89
CA MET A 56 15.34 -0.93 5.00
C MET A 56 15.62 -2.40 5.25
N LEU A 57 15.82 -3.16 4.19
CA LEU A 57 16.07 -4.59 4.23
C LEU A 57 17.32 -4.93 3.42
N ASP A 58 18.20 -5.71 4.01
CA ASP A 58 19.30 -6.35 3.28
C ASP A 58 18.74 -7.45 2.39
N ILE A 59 19.26 -7.59 1.18
CA ILE A 59 18.75 -8.59 0.23
C ILE A 59 18.87 -10.03 0.74
N ASN A 60 19.82 -10.31 1.60
CA ASN A 60 19.97 -11.63 2.21
C ASN A 60 18.85 -12.00 3.17
N ASN A 61 18.11 -11.00 3.65
CA ASN A 61 17.00 -11.15 4.59
C ASN A 61 15.64 -11.12 3.91
N ILE A 62 15.59 -11.27 2.58
CA ILE A 62 14.35 -11.16 1.82
C ILE A 62 13.28 -12.15 2.27
N ASN A 63 13.66 -13.38 2.62
CA ASN A 63 12.71 -14.39 3.10
C ASN A 63 12.10 -13.99 4.45
N GLU A 64 12.91 -13.44 5.35
CA GLU A 64 12.43 -12.90 6.62
C GLU A 64 11.46 -11.73 6.38
N GLY A 65 11.77 -10.88 5.41
CA GLY A 65 10.89 -9.79 5.00
C GLY A 65 9.51 -10.28 4.54
N PHE A 66 9.46 -11.33 3.73
CA PHE A 66 8.21 -11.95 3.31
C PHE A 66 7.41 -12.53 4.48
N GLU A 67 8.06 -13.24 5.38
CA GLU A 67 7.40 -13.78 6.57
C GLU A 67 6.80 -12.67 7.44
N ARG A 68 7.53 -11.59 7.63
CA ARG A 68 7.06 -10.44 8.39
C ARG A 68 5.89 -9.74 7.70
N MET A 69 5.91 -9.62 6.37
CA MET A 69 4.79 -9.06 5.61
C MET A 69 3.52 -9.89 5.76
N GLU A 70 3.63 -11.21 5.69
CA GLU A 70 2.48 -12.12 5.89
C GLU A 70 1.85 -11.95 7.28
N LYS A 71 2.64 -11.66 8.28
CA LYS A 71 2.19 -11.40 9.65
C LYS A 71 1.70 -9.96 9.89
N GLY A 72 1.82 -9.10 8.88
CA GLY A 72 1.52 -7.68 9.05
C GLY A 72 2.52 -6.92 9.91
N ASP A 73 3.71 -7.47 10.13
CA ASP A 73 4.77 -6.90 10.95
C ASP A 73 5.71 -6.03 10.11
N VAL A 74 5.20 -4.93 9.60
CA VAL A 74 5.99 -3.94 8.86
C VAL A 74 5.26 -2.59 8.79
N ARG A 75 5.97 -1.49 8.93
CA ARG A 75 5.45 -0.11 8.84
C ARG A 75 6.14 0.67 7.71
N TYR A 76 5.63 0.69 6.51
CA TYR A 76 4.48 -0.08 6.02
C TYR A 76 4.90 -0.85 4.80
N ARG A 77 6.18 -0.73 4.44
CA ARG A 77 6.81 -1.47 3.36
C ARG A 77 8.28 -1.70 3.64
N PHE A 78 8.81 -2.76 3.10
CA PHE A 78 10.24 -2.96 3.03
C PHE A 78 10.81 -2.32 1.75
N VAL A 79 11.97 -1.71 1.88
CA VAL A 79 12.78 -1.28 0.73
C VAL A 79 14.10 -2.04 0.80
N ILE A 80 14.38 -2.78 -0.24
CA ILE A 80 15.61 -3.57 -0.33
C ILE A 80 16.76 -2.66 -0.77
N ASP A 81 17.81 -2.61 0.03
CA ASP A 81 19.03 -1.93 -0.39
C ASP A 81 19.81 -2.81 -1.35
N MET A 82 19.73 -2.48 -2.64
CA MET A 82 20.39 -3.25 -3.70
C MET A 82 21.90 -3.20 -3.64
N ALA A 83 22.50 -2.25 -2.90
CA ALA A 83 23.95 -2.24 -2.67
C ALA A 83 24.40 -3.47 -1.88
N THR A 84 23.53 -4.05 -1.07
CA THR A 84 23.84 -5.27 -0.29
C THR A 84 24.01 -6.51 -1.17
N LEU A 85 23.50 -6.50 -2.40
CA LEU A 85 23.68 -7.59 -3.36
C LEU A 85 25.16 -7.80 -3.72
N LYS A 86 25.92 -6.72 -3.83
CA LYS A 86 27.35 -6.78 -4.14
C LYS A 86 28.17 -7.44 -3.03
N ASN A 87 27.74 -7.25 -1.80
CA ASN A 87 28.40 -7.82 -0.62
C ASN A 87 28.09 -9.31 -0.43
N SER A 88 26.96 -9.78 -0.98
CA SER A 88 26.53 -11.17 -0.87
C SER A 88 27.00 -12.03 -2.05
N ALA A 89 27.51 -11.45 -3.13
CA ALA A 89 28.01 -12.16 -4.31
C ALA A 89 29.46 -12.64 -4.17
N ALA A 90 30.07 -12.43 -3.03
CA ALA A 90 31.45 -12.84 -2.76
C ALA A 90 31.57 -14.32 -2.37
#